data_0caae5599f3862fa91266f0d62296e98
#
_entry.id   0caae5599f3862fa91266f0d62296e98
#
_cell.length_a   1.000
_cell.length_b   1.000
_cell.length_c   1.000
_cell.angle_alpha   90.00
_cell.angle_beta   90.00
_cell.angle_gamma   90.00
#
_symmetry.space_group_name_H-M   'P 1'
#
loop_
_entity.id
_entity.type
_entity.pdbx_description
1 polymer ?
#
loop_
_entity_poly.entity_id
_entity_poly.type
_entity_poly.pdbx_seq_one_letter_code
_entity_poly.pdbx_strand_id
1 'polypeptide(L)'
;MVINTAGVTLAHGMEHPASGLKNIVHGRGLAALTPIITGMSVGGAPEKFAEISRCLGGTDEKDCAERINTLLSQIDLKITLGEQGIKEEDVDWMVDNFFKVSIGNYNNHPVTFTREQIKEIYLKAL
;
A
#
# COMPACT_ATOMS: atom_id res chain seq x y z
N MET A 1 12.93 11.94 -13.63
CA MET A 1 12.52 10.84 -12.72
C MET A 1 11.01 10.65 -12.83
N VAL A 2 10.51 9.41 -12.89
CA VAL A 2 9.09 9.10 -13.15
C VAL A 2 8.14 9.74 -12.12
N ILE A 3 8.49 9.71 -10.83
CA ILE A 3 7.68 10.30 -9.75
C ILE A 3 7.40 11.79 -9.97
N ASN A 4 8.37 12.55 -10.45
CA ASN A 4 8.19 13.98 -10.70
C ASN A 4 7.29 14.27 -11.91
N THR A 5 7.13 13.30 -12.82
CA THR A 5 6.34 13.46 -14.06
C THR A 5 4.95 12.85 -13.93
N ALA A 6 4.83 11.66 -13.35
CA ALA A 6 3.59 10.88 -13.28
C ALA A 6 2.99 10.80 -11.88
N GLY A 7 3.71 11.22 -10.85
CA GLY A 7 3.27 11.08 -9.45
C GLY A 7 3.38 9.66 -8.92
N VAL A 8 2.68 9.39 -7.85
CA VAL A 8 2.60 8.09 -7.15
C VAL A 8 1.14 7.69 -6.95
N THR A 9 0.90 6.50 -6.43
CA THR A 9 -0.44 5.94 -6.25
C THR A 9 -0.82 5.76 -4.77
N LEU A 10 -1.83 4.96 -4.50
CA LEU A 10 -2.47 4.77 -3.21
C LEU A 10 -1.48 4.42 -2.08
N ALA A 11 -0.54 3.50 -2.32
CA ALA A 11 0.39 3.05 -1.28
C ALA A 11 1.20 4.21 -0.67
N HIS A 12 1.75 5.09 -1.52
CA HIS A 12 2.44 6.29 -1.05
C HIS A 12 1.50 7.25 -0.32
N GLY A 13 0.30 7.47 -0.88
CA GLY A 13 -0.70 8.34 -0.27
C GLY A 13 -1.14 7.88 1.11
N MET A 14 -1.29 6.58 1.31
CA MET A 14 -1.65 5.98 2.60
C MET A 14 -0.46 5.91 3.58
N GLU A 15 0.77 5.84 3.08
CA GLU A 15 1.95 5.78 3.94
C GLU A 15 2.32 7.15 4.52
N HIS A 16 2.11 8.24 3.78
CA HIS A 16 2.47 9.59 4.24
C HIS A 16 1.88 9.96 5.61
N PRO A 17 0.59 9.70 5.92
CA PRO A 17 0.04 9.91 7.26
C PRO A 17 0.76 9.11 8.35
N ALA A 18 1.16 7.87 8.07
CA ALA A 18 1.87 7.02 9.03
C ALA A 18 3.26 7.59 9.34
N SER A 19 4.03 7.98 8.31
CA SER A 19 5.32 8.64 8.49
C SER A 19 5.19 9.96 9.24
N GLY A 20 4.19 10.77 8.90
CA GLY A 20 3.95 12.06 9.56
C GLY A 20 3.59 11.91 11.04
N LEU A 21 2.85 10.88 11.41
CA LEU A 21 2.36 10.67 12.78
C LEU A 21 3.43 10.06 13.70
N LYS A 22 4.17 9.05 13.23
CA LYS A 22 5.09 8.25 14.05
C LYS A 22 6.53 8.26 13.55
N ASN A 23 6.87 9.12 12.59
CA ASN A 23 8.21 9.19 12.01
C ASN A 23 8.71 7.83 11.48
N ILE A 24 7.83 7.09 10.83
CA ILE A 24 8.13 5.77 10.23
C ILE A 24 9.05 5.96 9.03
N VAL A 25 10.02 5.07 8.86
CA VAL A 25 10.85 5.02 7.65
C VAL A 25 9.97 4.67 6.45
N HIS A 26 9.91 5.55 5.46
CA HIS A 26 8.96 5.49 4.34
C HIS A 26 8.91 4.13 3.64
N GLY A 27 10.07 3.56 3.28
CA GLY A 27 10.12 2.24 2.64
C GLY A 27 9.57 1.10 3.51
N ARG A 28 9.70 1.20 4.83
CA ARG A 28 9.14 0.22 5.77
C ARG A 28 7.62 0.34 5.88
N GLY A 29 7.09 1.56 5.86
CA GLY A 29 5.65 1.80 5.80
C GLY A 29 5.04 1.29 4.50
N LEU A 30 5.69 1.53 3.36
CA LEU A 30 5.28 0.97 2.07
C LEU A 30 5.30 -0.56 2.04
N ALA A 31 6.30 -1.20 2.66
CA ALA A 31 6.38 -2.66 2.75
C ALA A 31 5.16 -3.25 3.48
N ALA A 32 4.68 -2.59 4.53
CA ALA A 32 3.49 -3.02 5.26
C ALA A 32 2.19 -2.89 4.45
N LEU A 33 2.05 -1.84 3.63
CA LEU A 33 0.81 -1.52 2.91
C LEU A 33 0.72 -2.17 1.53
N THR A 34 1.83 -2.30 0.81
CA THR A 34 1.83 -2.68 -0.62
C THR A 34 1.18 -4.04 -0.89
N PRO A 35 1.45 -5.13 -0.14
CA PRO A 35 0.81 -6.42 -0.42
C PRO A 35 -0.72 -6.38 -0.27
N ILE A 36 -1.21 -5.67 0.74
CA ILE A 36 -2.64 -5.55 1.04
C ILE A 36 -3.34 -4.77 -0.09
N ILE A 37 -2.79 -3.61 -0.44
CA ILE A 37 -3.32 -2.76 -1.52
C ILE A 37 -3.28 -3.51 -2.85
N THR A 38 -2.19 -4.22 -3.16
CA THR A 38 -2.07 -5.03 -4.37
C THR A 38 -3.17 -6.08 -4.44
N GLY A 39 -3.38 -6.85 -3.37
CA GLY A 39 -4.41 -7.89 -3.33
C GLY A 39 -5.82 -7.36 -3.58
N MET A 40 -6.10 -6.13 -3.16
CA MET A 40 -7.40 -5.46 -3.36
C MET A 40 -7.50 -4.72 -4.71
N SER A 41 -6.41 -4.60 -5.46
CA SER A 41 -6.31 -3.77 -6.66
C SER A 41 -6.16 -4.55 -7.96
N VAL A 42 -5.91 -5.86 -7.91
CA VAL A 42 -5.60 -6.68 -9.10
C VAL A 42 -6.67 -6.62 -10.18
N GLY A 43 -7.94 -6.50 -9.80
CA GLY A 43 -9.06 -6.38 -10.73
C GLY A 43 -9.09 -5.06 -11.53
N GLY A 44 -8.40 -4.03 -11.09
CA GLY A 44 -8.34 -2.73 -11.76
C GLY A 44 -7.33 -2.65 -12.91
N ALA A 45 -6.30 -3.53 -12.90
CA ALA A 45 -5.29 -3.59 -13.95
C ALA A 45 -4.69 -5.02 -14.03
N PRO A 46 -5.52 -6.04 -14.34
CA PRO A 46 -5.12 -7.45 -14.22
C PRO A 46 -3.88 -7.80 -15.03
N GLU A 47 -3.74 -7.28 -16.25
CA GLU A 47 -2.57 -7.55 -17.09
C GLU A 47 -1.26 -7.03 -16.50
N LYS A 48 -1.28 -5.81 -15.92
CA LYS A 48 -0.10 -5.22 -15.27
C LYS A 48 0.30 -6.00 -14.01
N PHE A 49 -0.68 -6.36 -13.18
CA PHE A 49 -0.41 -7.16 -11.99
C PHE A 49 0.04 -8.60 -12.33
N ALA A 50 -0.48 -9.18 -13.42
CA ALA A 50 0.01 -10.47 -13.93
C ALA A 50 1.47 -10.37 -14.40
N GLU A 51 1.87 -9.28 -15.06
CA GLU A 51 3.25 -9.05 -15.46
C GLU A 51 4.17 -8.90 -14.24
N ILE A 52 3.77 -8.11 -13.24
CA ILE A 52 4.51 -7.97 -11.98
C ILE A 52 4.65 -9.34 -11.30
N SER A 53 3.57 -10.11 -11.21
CA SER A 53 3.59 -11.45 -10.63
C SER A 53 4.60 -12.36 -11.32
N ARG A 54 4.58 -12.43 -12.65
CA ARG A 54 5.55 -13.23 -13.43
C ARG A 54 6.99 -12.79 -13.21
N CYS A 55 7.25 -11.49 -13.09
CA CYS A 55 8.59 -10.97 -12.75
C CYS A 55 9.07 -11.44 -11.36
N LEU A 56 8.13 -11.72 -10.45
CA LEU A 56 8.41 -12.21 -9.10
C LEU A 56 8.36 -13.73 -8.98
N GLY A 57 8.26 -14.46 -10.10
CA GLY A 57 8.20 -15.92 -10.13
C GLY A 57 6.79 -16.49 -9.95
N GLY A 58 5.77 -15.67 -10.09
CA GLY A 58 4.36 -16.06 -10.05
C GLY A 58 3.77 -16.41 -11.41
N THR A 59 2.45 -16.57 -11.47
CA THR A 59 1.70 -17.07 -12.63
C THR A 59 0.83 -16.00 -13.26
N ASP A 60 -0.01 -15.35 -12.47
CA ASP A 60 -1.01 -14.37 -12.92
C ASP A 60 -1.25 -13.27 -11.86
N GLU A 61 -2.24 -12.42 -12.11
CA GLU A 61 -2.56 -11.32 -11.20
C GLU A 61 -3.02 -11.77 -9.80
N LYS A 62 -3.57 -12.98 -9.69
CA LYS A 62 -4.16 -13.49 -8.43
C LYS A 62 -3.12 -13.81 -7.37
N ASP A 63 -1.93 -14.23 -7.79
CA ASP A 63 -0.84 -14.54 -6.87
C ASP A 63 0.14 -13.36 -6.65
N CYS A 64 -0.12 -12.21 -7.28
CA CYS A 64 0.78 -11.05 -7.22
C CYS A 64 1.06 -10.59 -5.79
N ALA A 65 0.04 -10.43 -4.96
CA ALA A 65 0.21 -10.02 -3.56
C ALA A 65 1.02 -11.04 -2.75
N GLU A 66 0.82 -12.35 -2.99
CA GLU A 66 1.58 -13.42 -2.36
C GLU A 66 3.06 -13.38 -2.78
N ARG A 67 3.34 -13.13 -4.08
CA ARG A 67 4.71 -13.00 -4.56
C ARG A 67 5.44 -11.81 -3.94
N ILE A 68 4.75 -10.68 -3.77
CA ILE A 68 5.30 -9.51 -3.06
C ILE A 68 5.58 -9.88 -1.59
N ASN A 69 4.66 -10.54 -0.89
CA ASN A 69 4.88 -11.00 0.48
C ASN A 69 6.07 -11.95 0.60
N THR A 70 6.22 -12.87 -0.35
CA THR A 70 7.35 -13.81 -0.40
C THR A 70 8.67 -13.05 -0.55
N LEU A 71 8.73 -12.10 -1.48
CA LEU A 71 9.91 -11.26 -1.67
C LEU A 71 10.26 -10.47 -0.40
N LEU A 72 9.27 -9.83 0.22
CA LEU A 72 9.47 -9.07 1.46
C LEU A 72 9.99 -9.96 2.59
N SER A 73 9.51 -11.20 2.68
CA SER A 73 10.03 -12.19 3.65
C SER A 73 11.48 -12.54 3.38
N GLN A 74 11.85 -12.72 2.12
CA GLN A 74 13.22 -13.08 1.71
C GLN A 74 14.25 -11.98 2.00
N ILE A 75 13.84 -10.73 1.96
CA ILE A 75 14.72 -9.58 2.24
C ILE A 75 14.53 -9.02 3.68
N ASP A 76 13.84 -9.77 4.53
CA ASP A 76 13.58 -9.43 5.93
C ASP A 76 12.83 -8.09 6.13
N LEU A 77 11.89 -7.82 5.22
CA LEU A 77 11.02 -6.62 5.23
C LEU A 77 9.52 -6.95 5.33
N LYS A 78 9.15 -8.17 5.70
CA LYS A 78 7.76 -8.49 6.01
C LYS A 78 7.42 -7.97 7.40
N ILE A 79 6.96 -6.74 7.46
CA ILE A 79 6.65 -6.00 8.68
C ILE A 79 5.24 -5.42 8.62
N THR A 80 4.70 -5.04 9.79
CA THR A 80 3.41 -4.36 9.91
C THR A 80 3.57 -2.89 10.29
N LEU A 81 2.51 -2.10 10.16
CA LEU A 81 2.47 -0.74 10.69
C LEU A 81 2.45 -0.76 12.24
N GLY A 82 1.82 -1.77 12.83
CA GLY A 82 1.77 -1.95 14.28
C GLY A 82 3.17 -2.13 14.89
N GLU A 83 4.02 -2.95 14.28
CA GLU A 83 5.42 -3.12 14.66
C GLU A 83 6.24 -1.82 14.56
N GLN A 84 5.77 -0.88 13.77
CA GLN A 84 6.38 0.45 13.58
C GLN A 84 5.78 1.53 14.48
N GLY A 85 4.88 1.17 15.40
CA GLY A 85 4.31 2.06 16.40
C GLY A 85 2.94 2.66 16.09
N ILE A 86 2.32 2.30 14.95
CA ILE A 86 0.94 2.68 14.65
C ILE A 86 -0.02 1.82 15.49
N LYS A 87 -1.04 2.45 16.04
CA LYS A 87 -2.09 1.80 16.82
C LYS A 87 -3.45 1.97 16.15
N GLU A 88 -4.41 1.15 16.56
CA GLU A 88 -5.78 1.24 16.05
C GLU A 88 -6.40 2.63 16.27
N GLU A 89 -6.10 3.27 17.41
CA GLU A 89 -6.55 4.64 17.72
C GLU A 89 -6.04 5.71 16.74
N ASP A 90 -4.93 5.45 16.04
CA ASP A 90 -4.32 6.36 15.07
C ASP A 90 -5.04 6.29 13.69
N VAL A 91 -5.74 5.19 13.41
CA VAL A 91 -6.26 4.87 12.07
C VAL A 91 -7.27 5.91 11.57
N ASP A 92 -8.19 6.36 12.39
CA ASP A 92 -9.20 7.35 11.97
C ASP A 92 -8.56 8.68 11.57
N TRP A 93 -7.56 9.14 12.32
CA TRP A 93 -6.78 10.32 11.96
C TRP A 93 -6.02 10.13 10.64
N MET A 94 -5.42 8.95 10.43
CA MET A 94 -4.69 8.63 9.21
C MET A 94 -5.60 8.64 7.99
N VAL A 95 -6.81 8.09 8.12
CA VAL A 95 -7.83 8.11 7.05
C VAL A 95 -8.24 9.55 6.73
N ASP A 96 -8.50 10.37 7.74
CA ASP A 96 -8.86 11.79 7.54
C ASP A 96 -7.74 12.56 6.84
N ASN A 97 -6.52 12.37 7.29
CA ASN A 97 -5.34 13.01 6.71
C ASN A 97 -5.11 12.57 5.25
N PHE A 98 -5.26 11.28 4.97
CA PHE A 98 -5.15 10.72 3.62
C PHE A 98 -6.10 11.43 2.65
N PHE A 99 -7.38 11.52 2.96
CA PHE A 99 -8.36 12.18 2.09
C PHE A 99 -8.14 13.69 1.98
N LYS A 100 -7.54 14.32 2.99
CA LYS A 100 -7.24 15.75 2.97
C LYS A 100 -6.04 16.10 2.10
N VAL A 101 -4.96 15.31 2.13
CA VAL A 101 -3.69 15.68 1.51
C VAL A 101 -3.22 14.77 0.38
N SER A 102 -3.77 13.58 0.25
CA SER A 102 -3.29 12.56 -0.70
C SER A 102 -4.28 12.24 -1.81
N ILE A 103 -5.25 13.10 -2.07
CA ILE A 103 -6.30 12.85 -3.07
C ILE A 103 -5.73 12.68 -4.48
N GLY A 104 -4.63 13.33 -4.82
CA GLY A 104 -3.95 13.14 -6.10
C GLY A 104 -3.41 11.71 -6.26
N ASN A 105 -2.83 11.15 -5.21
CA ASN A 105 -2.33 9.78 -5.20
C ASN A 105 -3.46 8.75 -5.28
N TYR A 106 -4.57 9.04 -4.61
CA TYR A 106 -5.80 8.25 -4.68
C TYR A 106 -6.35 8.20 -6.11
N ASN A 107 -6.42 9.36 -6.80
CA ASN A 107 -6.95 9.47 -8.16
C ASN A 107 -6.04 8.80 -9.21
N ASN A 108 -4.75 8.62 -8.94
CA ASN A 108 -3.81 7.92 -9.82
C ASN A 108 -3.89 6.39 -9.71
N HIS A 109 -4.59 5.87 -8.70
CA HIS A 109 -4.67 4.43 -8.47
C HIS A 109 -5.70 3.77 -9.41
N PRO A 110 -5.45 2.54 -9.93
CA PRO A 110 -6.36 1.89 -10.88
C PRO A 110 -7.72 1.46 -10.30
N VAL A 111 -7.85 1.44 -8.98
CA VAL A 111 -9.10 1.10 -8.27
C VAL A 111 -9.49 2.24 -7.34
N THR A 112 -10.76 2.62 -7.36
CA THR A 112 -11.32 3.58 -6.40
C THR A 112 -11.83 2.85 -5.16
N PHE A 113 -11.29 3.16 -3.99
CA PHE A 113 -11.71 2.58 -2.71
C PHE A 113 -12.62 3.53 -1.92
N THR A 114 -13.59 2.97 -1.22
CA THR A 114 -14.38 3.74 -0.25
C THR A 114 -13.55 4.10 0.98
N ARG A 115 -14.05 5.06 1.77
CA ARG A 115 -13.42 5.44 3.04
C ARG A 115 -13.27 4.23 3.99
N GLU A 116 -14.29 3.38 4.04
CA GLU A 116 -14.31 2.17 4.85
C GLU A 116 -13.25 1.16 4.39
N GLN A 117 -13.06 1.03 3.09
CA GLN A 117 -12.01 0.17 2.52
C GLN A 117 -10.61 0.71 2.82
N ILE A 118 -10.40 2.02 2.74
CA ILE A 118 -9.12 2.65 3.15
C ILE A 118 -8.85 2.38 4.64
N LYS A 119 -9.87 2.52 5.50
CA LYS A 119 -9.75 2.17 6.91
C LYS A 119 -9.41 0.69 7.12
N GLU A 120 -10.08 -0.19 6.39
CA GLU A 120 -9.81 -1.64 6.42
C GLU A 120 -8.38 -1.98 6.04
N ILE A 121 -7.82 -1.33 5.03
CA ILE A 121 -6.42 -1.53 4.62
C ILE A 121 -5.48 -1.17 5.78
N TYR A 122 -5.68 -0.04 6.45
CA TYR A 122 -4.87 0.33 7.60
C TYR A 122 -4.98 -0.69 8.74
N LEU A 123 -6.21 -1.12 9.07
CA LEU A 123 -6.43 -2.12 10.11
C LEU A 123 -5.75 -3.46 9.81
N LYS A 124 -5.79 -3.90 8.54
CA LYS A 124 -5.10 -5.12 8.09
C LYS A 124 -3.57 -4.99 8.14
N ALA A 125 -3.06 -3.77 8.07
CA ALA A 125 -1.62 -3.51 8.11
C ALA A 125 -1.05 -3.41 9.54
N LEU A 126 -1.90 -3.38 10.56
CA LEU A 126 -1.47 -3.38 11.97
C LEU A 126 -0.97 -4.76 12.42
#